data_b77dad16244f2ded154049f6b28dd5e8
#
_entry.id   b77dad16244f2ded154049f6b28dd5e8
#
_cell.length_a   1.000
_cell.length_b   1.000
_cell.length_c   1.000
_cell.angle_alpha   90.00
_cell.angle_beta   90.00
_cell.angle_gamma   90.00
#
_symmetry.space_group_name_H-M   'P 1'
#
loop_
_entity.id
_entity.type
_entity.pdbx_description
1 polymer ?
#
loop_
_entity_poly.entity_id
_entity_poly.type
_entity_poly.pdbx_seq_one_letter_code
_entity_poly.pdbx_strand_id
1 'polypeptide(L)'
;MQILLANKFYYPRGGDCVCTINLEELLKQKGHEVAVFSMQHPENLETPWSKYFPSEVKFAPGLGIIEALRRPFGTREVRTKFTRLLDEFQPDILHLNNIHTQLSPVIAEIAHRRGVKVVWTLHDYKLLCPRYDCLRNGLQVCEECFSDKRKVRKHKCMKNSALASFCLLYTSPSPRD
;
A
#
# COMPACT_ATOMS: atom_id res chain seq x y z
N MET A 1 -15.01 14.73 12.22
CA MET A 1 -13.78 14.81 11.45
C MET A 1 -13.96 14.01 10.17
N GLN A 2 -13.28 14.41 9.11
CA GLN A 2 -13.24 13.69 7.84
C GLN A 2 -11.99 12.80 7.80
N ILE A 3 -12.18 11.48 7.71
CA ILE A 3 -11.09 10.50 7.78
C ILE A 3 -11.05 9.69 6.49
N LEU A 4 -9.91 9.72 5.81
CA LEU A 4 -9.67 8.93 4.60
C LEU A 4 -8.87 7.68 4.95
N LEU A 5 -9.45 6.49 4.79
CA LEU A 5 -8.77 5.21 4.95
C LEU A 5 -8.18 4.76 3.62
N ALA A 6 -6.95 4.32 3.59
CA ALA A 6 -6.33 3.76 2.39
C ALA A 6 -5.81 2.35 2.64
N ASN A 7 -6.29 1.39 1.86
CA ASN A 7 -5.84 0.00 1.83
C ASN A 7 -5.87 -0.55 0.41
N LYS A 8 -4.96 -1.45 0.05
CA LYS A 8 -4.87 -1.98 -1.33
C LYS A 8 -6.13 -2.71 -1.80
N PHE A 9 -6.84 -3.42 -0.90
CA PHE A 9 -8.10 -4.11 -1.18
C PHE A 9 -9.21 -3.60 -0.25
N TYR A 10 -10.43 -3.57 -0.75
CA TYR A 10 -11.61 -3.13 0.02
C TYR A 10 -12.70 -4.21 0.04
N TYR A 11 -12.29 -5.44 0.39
CA TYR A 11 -13.16 -6.61 0.61
C TYR A 11 -12.50 -7.54 1.65
N PRO A 12 -13.24 -8.44 2.32
CA PRO A 12 -12.71 -9.30 3.38
C PRO A 12 -11.77 -10.39 2.84
N ARG A 13 -10.54 -10.01 2.49
CA ARG A 13 -9.51 -10.90 1.95
C ARG A 13 -8.54 -11.42 2.99
N GLY A 14 -8.12 -10.56 3.91
CA GLY A 14 -7.09 -10.86 4.90
C GLY A 14 -7.17 -9.90 6.08
N GLY A 15 -6.29 -10.08 7.06
CA GLY A 15 -6.34 -9.34 8.32
C GLY A 15 -6.29 -7.82 8.16
N ASP A 16 -5.45 -7.31 7.26
CA ASP A 16 -5.35 -5.89 6.94
C ASP A 16 -6.66 -5.32 6.36
N CYS A 17 -7.33 -6.10 5.51
CA CYS A 17 -8.60 -5.70 4.90
C CYS A 17 -9.74 -5.70 5.92
N VAL A 18 -9.86 -6.77 6.72
CA VAL A 18 -10.86 -6.88 7.79
C VAL A 18 -10.65 -5.77 8.82
N CYS A 19 -9.40 -5.51 9.21
CA CYS A 19 -9.07 -4.41 10.12
C CYS A 19 -9.52 -3.05 9.57
N THR A 20 -9.28 -2.79 8.28
CA THR A 20 -9.67 -1.53 7.63
C THR A 20 -11.19 -1.37 7.58
N ILE A 21 -11.93 -2.42 7.23
CA ILE A 21 -13.40 -2.41 7.15
C ILE A 21 -14.02 -2.19 8.55
N ASN A 22 -13.54 -2.93 9.56
CA ASN A 22 -14.02 -2.77 10.93
C ASN A 22 -13.70 -1.37 11.49
N LEU A 23 -12.52 -0.82 11.14
CA LEU A 23 -12.15 0.54 11.54
C LEU A 23 -13.07 1.57 10.90
N GLU A 24 -13.40 1.42 9.62
CA GLU A 24 -14.34 2.29 8.92
C GLU A 24 -15.70 2.30 9.63
N GLU A 25 -16.23 1.12 9.94
CA GLU A 25 -17.51 0.97 10.64
C GLU A 25 -17.47 1.63 12.03
N LEU A 26 -16.40 1.36 12.80
CA LEU A 26 -16.20 1.96 14.13
C LEU A 26 -16.15 3.49 14.06
N LEU A 27 -15.42 4.05 13.10
CA LEU A 27 -15.30 5.50 12.94
C LEU A 27 -16.65 6.14 12.56
N LYS A 28 -17.42 5.50 11.67
CA LYS A 28 -18.78 5.94 11.34
C LYS A 28 -19.71 5.90 12.56
N GLN A 29 -19.66 4.84 13.37
CA GLN A 29 -20.42 4.73 14.63
C GLN A 29 -20.04 5.83 15.63
N LYS A 30 -18.79 6.30 15.60
CA LYS A 30 -18.30 7.43 16.41
C LYS A 30 -18.65 8.80 15.85
N GLY A 31 -19.43 8.87 14.77
CA GLY A 31 -19.88 10.12 14.16
C GLY A 31 -18.84 10.81 13.27
N HIS A 32 -17.87 10.08 12.76
CA HIS A 32 -16.92 10.60 11.77
C HIS A 32 -17.43 10.35 10.35
N GLU A 33 -17.12 11.27 9.43
CA GLU A 33 -17.25 11.03 8.00
C GLU A 33 -16.05 10.24 7.51
N VAL A 34 -16.31 9.14 6.79
CA VAL A 34 -15.24 8.25 6.36
C VAL A 34 -15.31 8.00 4.86
N ALA A 35 -14.21 8.24 4.18
CA ALA A 35 -13.99 7.83 2.79
C ALA A 35 -12.94 6.71 2.72
N VAL A 36 -12.97 5.95 1.64
CA VAL A 36 -12.00 4.88 1.39
C VAL A 36 -11.30 5.11 0.06
N PHE A 37 -10.00 4.84 0.02
CA PHE A 37 -9.20 4.77 -1.20
C PHE A 37 -8.57 3.39 -1.34
N SER A 38 -8.92 2.68 -2.39
CA SER A 38 -8.46 1.33 -2.67
C SER A 38 -8.19 1.15 -4.17
N MET A 39 -7.72 0.01 -4.61
CA MET A 39 -7.68 -0.33 -6.04
C MET A 39 -9.01 -0.91 -6.50
N GLN A 40 -9.29 -0.87 -7.81
CA GLN A 40 -10.45 -1.53 -8.40
C GLN A 40 -10.31 -3.06 -8.28
N HIS A 41 -11.34 -3.71 -7.77
CA HIS A 41 -11.46 -5.16 -7.71
C HIS A 41 -12.94 -5.56 -7.76
N PRO A 42 -13.31 -6.68 -8.42
CA PRO A 42 -14.72 -7.11 -8.53
C PRO A 42 -15.40 -7.39 -7.20
N GLU A 43 -14.64 -7.81 -6.19
CA GLU A 43 -15.15 -8.16 -4.85
C GLU A 43 -15.18 -6.98 -3.88
N ASN A 44 -14.79 -5.77 -4.30
CA ASN A 44 -14.84 -4.61 -3.42
C ASN A 44 -16.26 -4.34 -2.92
N LEU A 45 -16.36 -3.95 -1.65
CA LEU A 45 -17.60 -3.42 -1.10
C LEU A 45 -18.02 -2.16 -1.86
N GLU A 46 -19.32 -1.93 -1.95
CA GLU A 46 -19.87 -0.74 -2.59
C GLU A 46 -19.54 0.52 -1.79
N THR A 47 -19.07 1.54 -2.49
CA THR A 47 -18.77 2.85 -1.91
C THR A 47 -18.86 3.93 -2.97
N PRO A 48 -19.36 5.14 -2.63
CA PRO A 48 -19.40 6.26 -3.58
C PRO A 48 -17.99 6.69 -4.04
N TRP A 49 -16.95 6.29 -3.32
CA TRP A 49 -15.55 6.63 -3.58
C TRP A 49 -14.89 5.71 -4.61
N SER A 50 -15.55 4.62 -5.02
CA SER A 50 -15.02 3.66 -6.01
C SER A 50 -14.63 4.29 -7.34
N LYS A 51 -15.27 5.41 -7.73
CA LYS A 51 -14.91 6.20 -8.93
C LYS A 51 -13.46 6.71 -8.93
N TYR A 52 -12.83 6.83 -7.74
CA TYR A 52 -11.44 7.24 -7.57
C TYR A 52 -10.46 6.08 -7.45
N PHE A 53 -10.92 4.84 -7.42
CA PHE A 53 -10.03 3.69 -7.28
C PHE A 53 -9.19 3.51 -8.55
N PRO A 54 -7.85 3.46 -8.44
CA PRO A 54 -6.99 3.12 -9.56
C PRO A 54 -7.18 1.67 -9.99
N SER A 55 -6.86 1.39 -11.25
CA SER A 55 -6.92 0.04 -11.80
C SER A 55 -6.00 -0.93 -11.04
N GLU A 56 -6.41 -2.20 -10.93
CA GLU A 56 -5.57 -3.25 -10.40
C GLU A 56 -4.33 -3.45 -11.27
N VAL A 57 -3.15 -3.55 -10.66
CA VAL A 57 -1.94 -3.99 -11.36
C VAL A 57 -1.88 -5.51 -11.36
N LYS A 58 -2.03 -6.09 -12.55
CA LYS A 58 -1.84 -7.52 -12.76
C LYS A 58 -0.39 -7.80 -13.10
N PHE A 59 0.26 -8.65 -12.30
CA PHE A 59 1.62 -9.11 -12.54
C PHE A 59 1.63 -10.16 -13.66
N ALA A 60 1.34 -9.72 -14.89
CA ALA A 60 1.38 -10.57 -16.07
C ALA A 60 2.75 -10.44 -16.79
N PRO A 61 3.25 -11.50 -17.46
CA PRO A 61 4.45 -11.39 -18.31
C PRO A 61 4.29 -10.33 -19.40
N GLY A 62 5.38 -9.62 -19.73
CA GLY A 62 5.38 -8.55 -20.74
C GLY A 62 5.20 -7.16 -20.14
N LEU A 63 4.41 -6.29 -20.79
CA LEU A 63 4.23 -4.87 -20.38
C LEU A 63 3.74 -4.70 -18.93
N GLY A 64 3.00 -5.67 -18.40
CA GLY A 64 2.54 -5.67 -17.02
C GLY A 64 3.66 -5.64 -15.97
N ILE A 65 4.85 -6.18 -16.29
CA ILE A 65 6.01 -6.13 -15.40
C ILE A 65 6.52 -4.68 -15.26
N ILE A 66 6.56 -3.93 -16.36
CA ILE A 66 7.03 -2.54 -16.35
C ILE A 66 6.08 -1.68 -15.51
N GLU A 67 4.78 -1.87 -15.67
CA GLU A 67 3.78 -1.16 -14.88
C GLU A 67 3.87 -1.52 -13.40
N ALA A 68 4.02 -2.80 -13.07
CA ALA A 68 4.20 -3.27 -11.70
C ALA A 68 5.46 -2.69 -11.03
N LEU A 69 6.56 -2.53 -11.79
CA LEU A 69 7.80 -1.90 -11.29
C LEU A 69 7.64 -0.37 -11.08
N ARG A 70 6.79 0.27 -11.87
CA ARG A 70 6.53 1.72 -11.74
C ARG A 70 5.53 2.06 -10.64
N ARG A 71 4.65 1.11 -10.26
CA ARG A 71 3.56 1.35 -9.32
C ARG A 71 4.01 1.85 -7.95
N PRO A 72 5.08 1.32 -7.32
CA PRO A 72 5.57 1.81 -6.03
C PRO A 72 5.98 3.28 -6.04
N PHE A 73 6.36 3.82 -7.21
CA PHE A 73 6.71 5.24 -7.38
C PHE A 73 5.49 6.13 -7.66
N GLY A 74 4.29 5.56 -7.65
CA GLY A 74 3.04 6.27 -7.88
C GLY A 74 2.80 6.63 -9.34
N THR A 75 2.09 5.77 -10.04
CA THR A 75 1.68 6.04 -11.43
C THR A 75 0.85 7.32 -11.53
N ARG A 76 0.80 7.90 -12.73
CA ARG A 76 -0.02 9.08 -12.99
C ARG A 76 -1.49 8.86 -12.60
N GLU A 77 -2.01 7.65 -12.82
CA GLU A 77 -3.39 7.30 -12.46
C GLU A 77 -3.61 7.40 -10.94
N VAL A 78 -2.73 6.77 -10.12
CA VAL A 78 -2.82 6.83 -8.65
C VAL A 78 -2.78 8.28 -8.18
N ARG A 79 -1.80 9.05 -8.66
CA ARG A 79 -1.64 10.46 -8.27
C ARG A 79 -2.88 11.28 -8.62
N THR A 80 -3.39 11.16 -9.85
CA THR A 80 -4.54 11.93 -10.32
C THR A 80 -5.82 11.56 -9.57
N LYS A 81 -6.10 10.26 -9.43
CA LYS A 81 -7.31 9.79 -8.75
C LYS A 81 -7.29 10.12 -7.26
N PHE A 82 -6.15 9.92 -6.61
CA PHE A 82 -5.98 10.27 -5.20
C PHE A 82 -6.12 11.78 -4.96
N THR A 83 -5.50 12.60 -5.81
CA THR A 83 -5.63 14.06 -5.73
C THR A 83 -7.08 14.52 -5.86
N ARG A 84 -7.83 13.98 -6.84
CA ARG A 84 -9.26 14.31 -7.00
C ARG A 84 -10.10 13.89 -5.79
N LEU A 85 -9.79 12.75 -5.18
CA LEU A 85 -10.45 12.33 -3.95
C LEU A 85 -10.18 13.30 -2.81
N LEU A 86 -8.92 13.75 -2.63
CA LEU A 86 -8.59 14.76 -1.63
C LEU A 86 -9.32 16.09 -1.88
N ASP A 87 -9.47 16.49 -3.14
CA ASP A 87 -10.17 17.73 -3.50
C ASP A 87 -11.68 17.67 -3.17
N GLU A 88 -12.32 16.49 -3.36
CA GLU A 88 -13.75 16.31 -3.08
C GLU A 88 -14.01 16.07 -1.60
N PHE A 89 -13.25 15.20 -0.95
CA PHE A 89 -13.51 14.77 0.42
C PHE A 89 -12.87 15.67 1.49
N GLN A 90 -11.76 16.31 1.19
CA GLN A 90 -11.02 17.22 2.09
C GLN A 90 -10.73 16.63 3.49
N PRO A 91 -10.04 15.47 3.58
CA PRO A 91 -9.85 14.79 4.85
C PRO A 91 -8.98 15.57 5.83
N ASP A 92 -9.33 15.51 7.11
CA ASP A 92 -8.47 15.96 8.22
C ASP A 92 -7.30 15.00 8.44
N ILE A 93 -7.57 13.70 8.23
CA ILE A 93 -6.63 12.60 8.49
C ILE A 93 -6.66 11.63 7.32
N LEU A 94 -5.47 11.23 6.85
CA LEU A 94 -5.26 10.06 6.00
C LEU A 94 -4.71 8.92 6.86
N HIS A 95 -5.47 7.84 6.98
CA HIS A 95 -5.02 6.64 7.68
C HIS A 95 -4.64 5.56 6.66
N LEU A 96 -3.36 5.28 6.57
CA LEU A 96 -2.78 4.30 5.67
C LEU A 96 -2.70 2.93 6.35
N ASN A 97 -3.02 1.89 5.60
CA ASN A 97 -2.84 0.49 5.98
C ASN A 97 -1.85 -0.18 5.02
N ASN A 98 -2.22 -1.23 4.33
CA ASN A 98 -1.34 -1.93 3.40
C ASN A 98 -1.45 -1.31 1.99
N ILE A 99 -0.56 -0.37 1.65
CA ILE A 99 -0.62 0.41 0.41
C ILE A 99 0.54 0.14 -0.56
N HIS A 100 1.60 -0.55 -0.11
CA HIS A 100 2.92 -0.56 -0.75
C HIS A 100 2.94 -0.92 -2.24
N THR A 101 2.14 -1.90 -2.66
CA THR A 101 2.26 -2.49 -4.00
C THR A 101 1.24 -1.96 -5.01
N GLN A 102 0.08 -1.53 -4.54
CA GLN A 102 -1.03 -1.13 -5.42
C GLN A 102 -1.27 0.38 -5.45
N LEU A 103 -1.15 1.04 -4.30
CA LEU A 103 -1.48 2.47 -4.15
C LEU A 103 -0.25 3.37 -4.09
N SER A 104 0.91 2.82 -3.67
CA SER A 104 2.16 3.54 -3.49
C SER A 104 2.22 4.46 -2.27
N PRO A 105 3.39 4.54 -1.59
CA PRO A 105 3.65 5.51 -0.52
C PRO A 105 3.51 6.98 -0.96
N VAL A 106 3.55 7.27 -2.25
CA VAL A 106 3.38 8.62 -2.79
C VAL A 106 2.09 9.32 -2.34
N ILE A 107 1.04 8.53 -1.99
CA ILE A 107 -0.21 9.11 -1.48
C ILE A 107 -0.02 9.77 -0.11
N ALA A 108 0.89 9.25 0.72
CA ALA A 108 1.26 9.90 1.99
C ALA A 108 1.92 11.27 1.75
N GLU A 109 2.85 11.33 0.78
CA GLU A 109 3.53 12.58 0.41
C GLU A 109 2.55 13.62 -0.14
N ILE A 110 1.63 13.21 -1.03
CA ILE A 110 0.62 14.11 -1.59
C ILE A 110 -0.28 14.67 -0.49
N ALA A 111 -0.76 13.82 0.43
CA ALA A 111 -1.60 14.23 1.55
C ALA A 111 -0.85 15.19 2.49
N HIS A 112 0.38 14.86 2.86
CA HIS A 112 1.21 15.68 3.74
C HIS A 112 1.46 17.08 3.15
N ARG A 113 1.78 17.18 1.86
CA ARG A 113 1.97 18.45 1.15
C ARG A 113 0.71 19.34 1.14
N ARG A 114 -0.46 18.75 1.34
CA ARG A 114 -1.76 19.44 1.43
C ARG A 114 -2.19 19.74 2.87
N GLY A 115 -1.31 19.47 3.85
CA GLY A 115 -1.60 19.71 5.26
C GLY A 115 -2.46 18.64 5.92
N VAL A 116 -2.78 17.53 5.22
CA VAL A 116 -3.52 16.39 5.78
C VAL A 116 -2.62 15.62 6.74
N LYS A 117 -3.10 15.34 7.94
CA LYS A 117 -2.37 14.52 8.92
C LYS A 117 -2.32 13.07 8.44
N VAL A 118 -1.13 12.48 8.47
CA VAL A 118 -0.93 11.09 8.00
C VAL A 118 -0.65 10.17 9.18
N VAL A 119 -1.45 9.12 9.31
CA VAL A 119 -1.27 8.01 10.24
C VAL A 119 -1.06 6.75 9.43
N TRP A 120 -0.15 5.88 9.84
CA TRP A 120 0.14 4.65 9.11
C TRP A 120 0.19 3.45 10.05
N THR A 121 -0.76 2.54 9.92
CA THR A 121 -0.74 1.24 10.60
C THR A 121 0.07 0.24 9.77
N LEU A 122 1.13 -0.27 10.36
CA LEU A 122 2.00 -1.27 9.73
C LEU A 122 1.47 -2.67 10.04
N HIS A 123 1.04 -3.39 9.01
CA HIS A 123 0.50 -4.75 9.10
C HIS A 123 1.55 -5.83 8.84
N ASP A 124 2.72 -5.43 8.35
CA ASP A 124 3.83 -6.31 8.02
C ASP A 124 5.18 -5.60 8.18
N TYR A 125 6.27 -6.32 8.00
CA TYR A 125 7.63 -5.79 8.12
C TYR A 125 8.18 -5.18 6.82
N LYS A 126 7.35 -4.77 5.87
CA LYS A 126 7.79 -4.30 4.54
C LYS A 126 8.78 -3.14 4.57
N LEU A 127 8.68 -2.25 5.56
CA LEU A 127 9.61 -1.14 5.75
C LEU A 127 11.00 -1.60 6.20
N LEU A 128 11.12 -2.74 6.87
CA LEU A 128 12.36 -3.28 7.41
C LEU A 128 12.92 -4.39 6.53
N CYS A 129 12.06 -5.31 6.09
CA CYS A 129 12.42 -6.46 5.26
C CYS A 129 11.67 -6.39 3.92
N PRO A 130 12.37 -6.29 2.76
CA PRO A 130 11.70 -6.25 1.46
C PRO A 130 10.74 -7.42 1.22
N ARG A 131 10.99 -8.59 1.81
CA ARG A 131 10.12 -9.76 1.77
C ARG A 131 8.89 -9.62 2.67
N TYR A 132 8.84 -8.66 3.60
CA TYR A 132 7.76 -8.35 4.57
C TYR A 132 7.57 -9.33 5.74
N ASP A 133 8.10 -10.54 5.71
CA ASP A 133 7.87 -11.59 6.71
C ASP A 133 9.07 -11.85 7.63
N CYS A 134 10.22 -11.22 7.36
CA CYS A 134 11.48 -11.45 8.07
C CYS A 134 11.92 -12.92 8.09
N LEU A 135 11.55 -13.69 7.04
CA LEU A 135 11.92 -15.09 6.92
C LEU A 135 12.89 -15.32 5.75
N ARG A 136 14.03 -15.93 6.02
CA ARG A 136 14.92 -16.43 4.98
C ARG A 136 14.36 -17.75 4.44
N ASN A 137 14.15 -17.83 3.14
CA ASN A 137 13.58 -19.00 2.44
C ASN A 137 12.23 -19.48 3.03
N GLY A 138 11.51 -18.62 3.75
CA GLY A 138 10.23 -18.96 4.36
C GLY A 138 10.31 -19.81 5.62
N LEU A 139 11.51 -20.08 6.16
CA LEU A 139 11.71 -21.01 7.26
C LEU A 139 12.46 -20.40 8.44
N GLN A 140 13.51 -19.63 8.19
CA GLN A 140 14.39 -19.11 9.23
C GLN A 140 14.15 -17.63 9.47
N VAL A 141 13.94 -17.24 10.73
CA VAL A 141 13.87 -15.82 11.13
C VAL A 141 15.16 -15.11 10.73
N CYS A 142 15.04 -13.96 10.08
CA CYS A 142 16.18 -13.23 9.54
C CYS A 142 15.95 -11.71 9.66
N GLU A 143 16.85 -11.03 10.33
CA GLU A 143 16.83 -9.58 10.57
C GLU A 143 17.93 -8.83 9.81
N GLU A 144 18.68 -9.50 8.94
CA GLU A 144 19.84 -8.92 8.24
C GLU A 144 19.46 -7.70 7.37
N CYS A 145 18.23 -7.64 6.88
CA CYS A 145 17.74 -6.51 6.09
C CYS A 145 17.49 -5.24 6.91
N PHE A 146 17.48 -5.31 8.23
CA PHE A 146 17.32 -4.13 9.10
C PHE A 146 18.53 -3.19 8.99
N SER A 147 19.72 -3.76 8.79
CA SER A 147 20.93 -2.98 8.57
C SER A 147 21.20 -2.69 7.08
N ASP A 148 20.92 -3.64 6.20
CA ASP A 148 21.16 -3.50 4.75
C ASP A 148 20.16 -4.31 3.93
N LYS A 149 19.19 -3.64 3.33
CA LYS A 149 18.16 -4.25 2.48
C LYS A 149 18.69 -5.03 1.27
N ARG A 150 19.94 -4.74 0.82
CA ARG A 150 20.58 -5.48 -0.29
C ARG A 150 20.82 -6.97 0.04
N LYS A 151 20.79 -7.34 1.32
CA LYS A 151 20.87 -8.73 1.77
C LYS A 151 19.75 -9.60 1.18
N VAL A 152 18.57 -9.05 0.90
CA VAL A 152 17.48 -9.78 0.25
C VAL A 152 17.90 -10.37 -1.10
N ARG A 153 18.71 -9.64 -1.89
CA ARG A 153 19.28 -10.12 -3.16
C ARG A 153 20.36 -11.17 -2.93
N LYS A 154 21.28 -10.92 -1.97
CA LYS A 154 22.36 -11.86 -1.62
C LYS A 154 21.79 -13.23 -1.24
N HIS A 155 20.74 -13.25 -0.46
CA HIS A 155 20.08 -14.48 -0.01
C HIS A 155 18.99 -15.01 -0.95
N LYS A 156 18.77 -14.35 -2.10
CA LYS A 156 17.75 -14.75 -3.09
C LYS A 156 16.38 -15.02 -2.45
N CYS A 157 15.96 -14.16 -1.50
CA CYS A 157 14.80 -14.38 -0.65
C CYS A 157 13.46 -14.50 -1.39
N MET A 158 13.37 -14.01 -2.64
CA MET A 158 12.17 -14.12 -3.47
C MET A 158 12.33 -15.26 -4.47
N LYS A 159 11.57 -16.35 -4.28
CA LYS A 159 11.52 -17.52 -5.18
C LYS A 159 12.91 -18.08 -5.52
N ASN A 160 13.87 -17.99 -4.61
CA ASN A 160 15.28 -18.38 -4.81
C ASN A 160 15.93 -17.76 -6.07
N SER A 161 15.45 -16.59 -6.50
CA SER A 161 15.91 -15.86 -7.69
C SER A 161 16.57 -14.55 -7.31
N ALA A 162 17.81 -14.32 -7.80
CA ALA A 162 18.52 -13.05 -7.59
C ALA A 162 17.83 -11.88 -8.29
N LEU A 163 17.26 -12.12 -9.49
CA LEU A 163 16.53 -11.10 -10.25
C LEU A 163 15.22 -10.72 -9.56
N ALA A 164 14.42 -11.70 -9.14
CA ALA A 164 13.18 -11.45 -8.41
C ALA A 164 13.43 -10.72 -7.08
N SER A 165 14.51 -11.08 -6.38
CA SER A 165 14.92 -10.44 -5.12
C SER A 165 15.44 -9.01 -5.36
N PHE A 166 16.08 -8.75 -6.49
CA PHE A 166 16.47 -7.39 -6.90
C PHE A 166 15.24 -6.53 -7.19
N CYS A 167 14.28 -7.03 -7.97
CA CYS A 167 13.02 -6.32 -8.21
C CYS A 167 12.30 -6.01 -6.89
N LEU A 168 12.27 -6.96 -5.95
CA LEU A 168 11.66 -6.78 -4.64
C LEU A 168 12.36 -5.69 -3.82
N LEU A 169 13.70 -5.64 -3.85
CA LEU A 169 14.48 -4.58 -3.22
C LEU A 169 14.11 -3.20 -3.77
N TYR A 170 14.02 -3.09 -5.10
CA TYR A 170 13.75 -1.83 -5.78
C TYR A 170 12.32 -1.32 -5.57
N THR A 171 11.37 -2.23 -5.33
CA THR A 171 9.96 -1.89 -5.07
C THR A 171 9.63 -1.75 -3.58
N SER A 172 10.62 -1.86 -2.70
CA SER A 172 10.41 -1.70 -1.26
C SER A 172 10.67 -0.25 -0.86
N PRO A 173 9.75 0.40 -0.15
CA PRO A 173 9.96 1.74 0.36
C PRO A 173 11.16 1.78 1.30
N SER A 174 11.92 2.87 1.25
CA SER A 174 13.00 3.12 2.21
C SER A 174 12.48 3.98 3.35
N PRO A 175 12.85 3.71 4.60
CA PRO A 175 12.53 4.61 5.71
C PRO A 175 13.27 5.95 5.63
N ARG A 176 14.16 6.11 4.65
CA ARG A 176 14.96 7.32 4.43
C ARG A 176 14.44 8.22 3.30
N ASP A 177 13.40 7.75 2.60
CA ASP A 177 12.69 8.48 1.57
C ASP A 177 11.40 9.08 2.22
#